data_33d2bd01a1ab0f581aa90267054f44ca
#
_entry.id   33d2bd01a1ab0f581aa90267054f44ca
#
_cell.length_a   1.000
_cell.length_b   1.000
_cell.length_c   1.000
_cell.angle_alpha   90.00
_cell.angle_beta   90.00
_cell.angle_gamma   90.00
#
_symmetry.space_group_name_H-M   'P 1'
#
loop_
_entity.id
_entity.type
_entity.pdbx_description
1 polymer ?
#
loop_
_entity_poly.entity_id
_entity_poly.type
_entity_poly.pdbx_seq_one_letter_code
_entity_poly.pdbx_strand_id
1 'polypeptide(L)'
;LKNTSIYMIVDADNVGDTPTPNYMSDKGAQEIYNWVKAGGVLVLFHNDKPNADFTAINKLSDLFGIHFNEDTHNRVIGNDYVGGKIEVPAGNKILKNVQTIYQKEVCSIAVKAPAQTLLSKGDLVVFATAKIGKGTVFATGDPWLYNEYTDGRMLPAIYQNAEAAKGLVKWLISQIPVKK
;
A
#
# COMPACT_ATOMS: atom_id res chain seq x y z
N LEU A 1 5.37 -16.65 10.71
CA LEU A 1 6.13 -15.38 10.66
C LEU A 1 7.09 -15.18 11.87
N LYS A 2 7.56 -16.28 12.52
CA LYS A 2 8.35 -16.19 13.78
C LYS A 2 9.61 -15.32 13.71
N ASN A 3 10.30 -15.31 12.56
CA ASN A 3 11.58 -14.59 12.37
C ASN A 3 11.46 -13.43 11.39
N THR A 4 10.23 -12.94 11.15
CA THR A 4 9.94 -11.88 10.19
C THR A 4 9.60 -10.60 10.95
N SER A 5 10.27 -9.49 10.62
CA SER A 5 9.95 -8.17 11.18
C SER A 5 9.01 -7.39 10.28
N ILE A 6 9.16 -7.53 8.95
CA ILE A 6 8.31 -6.91 7.94
C ILE A 6 7.77 -8.03 7.04
N TYR A 7 6.47 -8.06 6.83
CA TYR A 7 5.81 -8.96 5.88
C TYR A 7 5.08 -8.13 4.83
N MET A 8 5.34 -8.42 3.56
CA MET A 8 4.77 -7.68 2.44
C MET A 8 3.90 -8.60 1.60
N ILE A 9 2.70 -8.16 1.30
CA ILE A 9 1.78 -8.75 0.32
C ILE A 9 1.70 -7.75 -0.83
N VAL A 10 2.07 -8.21 -2.01
CA VAL A 10 2.05 -7.40 -3.24
C VAL A 10 1.12 -8.09 -4.21
N ASP A 11 0.17 -7.35 -4.73
CA ASP A 11 -0.76 -7.76 -5.78
C ASP A 11 -1.46 -9.09 -5.46
N ALA A 12 -2.52 -9.01 -4.68
CA ALA A 12 -3.24 -10.21 -4.22
C ALA A 12 -3.70 -11.07 -5.40
N ASP A 13 -3.31 -12.33 -5.39
CA ASP A 13 -3.52 -13.32 -6.45
C ASP A 13 -4.99 -13.40 -6.90
N ASN A 14 -5.25 -13.51 -8.19
CA ASN A 14 -6.58 -13.57 -8.79
C ASN A 14 -6.67 -14.60 -9.93
N VAL A 15 -7.87 -14.90 -10.39
CA VAL A 15 -8.11 -15.90 -11.45
C VAL A 15 -7.58 -15.49 -12.82
N GLY A 16 -7.29 -14.20 -13.04
CA GLY A 16 -6.69 -13.70 -14.28
C GLY A 16 -5.21 -14.07 -14.38
N ASP A 17 -4.53 -14.14 -13.23
CA ASP A 17 -3.10 -14.43 -13.14
C ASP A 17 -2.85 -15.93 -12.94
N THR A 18 -3.67 -16.58 -12.13
CA THR A 18 -3.49 -17.97 -11.72
C THR A 18 -4.80 -18.75 -11.78
N PRO A 19 -4.89 -19.88 -12.48
CA PRO A 19 -6.12 -20.69 -12.53
C PRO A 19 -6.62 -21.17 -11.16
N THR A 20 -5.73 -21.28 -10.18
CA THR A 20 -6.00 -21.68 -8.79
C THR A 20 -5.36 -20.70 -7.82
N PRO A 21 -5.93 -19.50 -7.61
CA PRO A 21 -5.33 -18.48 -6.76
C PRO A 21 -5.21 -18.89 -5.30
N ASN A 22 -4.16 -18.41 -4.64
CA ASN A 22 -3.96 -18.57 -3.19
C ASN A 22 -4.69 -17.45 -2.43
N TYR A 23 -5.97 -17.58 -2.25
CA TYR A 23 -6.77 -16.58 -1.56
C TYR A 23 -6.50 -16.53 -0.05
N MET A 24 -6.55 -15.32 0.50
CA MET A 24 -6.49 -15.10 1.94
C MET A 24 -7.64 -15.81 2.64
N SER A 25 -7.32 -16.75 3.53
CA SER A 25 -8.30 -17.41 4.39
C SER A 25 -8.55 -16.62 5.68
N ASP A 26 -9.69 -16.81 6.32
CA ASP A 26 -10.02 -16.18 7.60
C ASP A 26 -8.98 -16.55 8.68
N LYS A 27 -8.53 -17.81 8.69
CA LYS A 27 -7.47 -18.27 9.58
C LYS A 27 -6.14 -17.56 9.31
N GLY A 28 -5.74 -17.46 8.05
CA GLY A 28 -4.51 -16.76 7.65
C GLY A 28 -4.56 -15.27 8.03
N ALA A 29 -5.70 -14.62 7.78
CA ALA A 29 -5.94 -13.24 8.15
C ALA A 29 -5.79 -13.03 9.67
N GLN A 30 -6.38 -13.90 10.48
CA GLN A 30 -6.29 -13.81 11.95
C GLN A 30 -4.87 -14.09 12.46
N GLU A 31 -4.14 -15.01 11.84
CA GLU A 31 -2.73 -15.27 12.19
C GLU A 31 -1.84 -14.08 11.90
N ILE A 32 -2.04 -13.40 10.75
CA ILE A 32 -1.32 -12.18 10.38
C ILE A 32 -1.71 -11.04 11.32
N TYR A 33 -3.00 -10.88 11.65
CA TYR A 33 -3.45 -9.88 12.60
C TYR A 33 -2.76 -10.02 13.96
N ASN A 34 -2.70 -11.25 14.50
CA ASN A 34 -2.06 -11.53 15.79
C ASN A 34 -0.55 -11.26 15.72
N TRP A 35 0.10 -11.56 14.61
CA TRP A 35 1.50 -11.28 14.40
C TRP A 35 1.76 -9.76 14.34
N VAL A 36 0.93 -8.99 13.63
CA VAL A 36 1.02 -7.52 13.65
C VAL A 36 0.83 -6.99 15.07
N LYS A 37 -0.21 -7.44 15.79
CA LYS A 37 -0.48 -7.02 17.16
C LYS A 37 0.70 -7.26 18.11
N ALA A 38 1.48 -8.32 17.86
CA ALA A 38 2.69 -8.66 18.62
C ALA A 38 3.91 -7.78 18.27
N GLY A 39 3.86 -6.99 17.17
CA GLY A 39 4.92 -6.07 16.77
C GLY A 39 5.39 -6.20 15.33
N GLY A 40 4.73 -7.01 14.52
CA GLY A 40 5.01 -7.12 13.08
C GLY A 40 4.66 -5.85 12.31
N VAL A 41 5.39 -5.61 11.23
CA VAL A 41 5.09 -4.53 10.26
C VAL A 41 4.53 -5.17 8.99
N LEU A 42 3.25 -4.96 8.73
CA LEU A 42 2.56 -5.47 7.55
C LEU A 42 2.53 -4.39 6.46
N VAL A 43 2.82 -4.77 5.23
CA VAL A 43 2.75 -3.93 4.05
C VAL A 43 1.79 -4.56 3.06
N LEU A 44 0.75 -3.82 2.68
CA LEU A 44 -0.25 -4.22 1.69
C LEU A 44 -0.12 -3.31 0.47
N PHE A 45 0.45 -3.84 -0.61
CA PHE A 45 0.41 -3.25 -1.93
C PHE A 45 -0.65 -4.00 -2.72
N HIS A 46 -1.82 -3.38 -2.85
CA HIS A 46 -2.93 -3.94 -3.62
C HIS A 46 -2.87 -3.44 -5.06
N ASN A 47 -3.87 -3.75 -5.85
CA ASN A 47 -3.99 -3.29 -7.22
C ASN A 47 -5.45 -2.89 -7.50
N ASP A 48 -5.72 -2.27 -8.66
CA ASP A 48 -7.05 -1.87 -9.06
C ASP A 48 -7.86 -3.03 -9.68
N LYS A 49 -9.15 -2.81 -9.89
CA LYS A 49 -9.98 -3.72 -10.68
C LYS A 49 -9.60 -3.60 -12.19
N PRO A 50 -9.38 -4.70 -12.94
CA PRO A 50 -9.63 -6.11 -12.57
C PRO A 50 -8.38 -6.90 -12.12
N ASN A 51 -7.32 -6.21 -11.75
CA ASN A 51 -5.99 -6.79 -11.59
C ASN A 51 -5.75 -7.51 -10.26
N ALA A 52 -6.68 -7.46 -9.31
CA ALA A 52 -6.52 -8.11 -8.00
C ALA A 52 -7.83 -8.66 -7.43
N ASP A 53 -7.74 -9.56 -6.44
CA ASP A 53 -8.90 -10.04 -5.66
C ASP A 53 -9.16 -9.16 -4.45
N PHE A 54 -10.35 -8.57 -4.39
CA PHE A 54 -10.79 -7.70 -3.29
C PHE A 54 -11.45 -8.47 -2.14
N THR A 55 -12.18 -9.53 -2.46
CA THR A 55 -12.96 -10.28 -1.46
C THR A 55 -12.05 -10.95 -0.44
N ALA A 56 -11.01 -11.62 -0.90
CA ALA A 56 -10.14 -12.36 -0.01
C ALA A 56 -9.16 -11.45 0.75
N ILE A 57 -8.57 -10.44 0.09
CA ILE A 57 -7.63 -9.52 0.78
C ILE A 57 -8.33 -8.68 1.84
N ASN A 58 -9.58 -8.27 1.61
CA ASN A 58 -10.34 -7.49 2.57
C ASN A 58 -10.67 -8.28 3.86
N LYS A 59 -10.64 -9.62 3.86
CA LYS A 59 -10.69 -10.40 5.10
C LYS A 59 -9.55 -10.06 6.05
N LEU A 60 -8.39 -9.71 5.50
CA LEU A 60 -7.24 -9.28 6.29
C LEU A 60 -7.25 -7.79 6.57
N SER A 61 -7.42 -6.96 5.54
CA SER A 61 -7.26 -5.51 5.66
C SER A 61 -8.35 -4.88 6.54
N ASP A 62 -9.58 -5.40 6.50
CA ASP A 62 -10.70 -4.95 7.34
C ASP A 62 -10.43 -5.11 8.86
N LEU A 63 -9.61 -6.08 9.27
CA LEU A 63 -9.21 -6.27 10.66
C LEU A 63 -8.40 -5.08 11.19
N PHE A 64 -7.81 -4.31 10.29
CA PHE A 64 -7.02 -3.12 10.59
C PHE A 64 -7.78 -1.80 10.36
N GLY A 65 -9.05 -1.89 9.92
CA GLY A 65 -9.84 -0.73 9.53
C GLY A 65 -9.48 -0.14 8.17
N ILE A 66 -8.85 -0.94 7.30
CA ILE A 66 -8.46 -0.60 5.93
C ILE A 66 -9.30 -1.46 4.99
N HIS A 67 -10.06 -0.84 4.08
CA HIS A 67 -10.85 -1.56 3.08
C HIS A 67 -10.46 -1.10 1.69
N PHE A 68 -10.05 -2.03 0.83
CA PHE A 68 -9.79 -1.76 -0.58
C PHE A 68 -11.11 -1.82 -1.35
N ASN A 69 -11.49 -0.71 -1.99
CA ASN A 69 -12.71 -0.65 -2.81
C ASN A 69 -12.44 -1.27 -4.19
N GLU A 70 -13.41 -2.01 -4.71
CA GLU A 70 -13.30 -2.66 -6.03
C GLU A 70 -13.54 -1.63 -7.14
N ASP A 71 -12.61 -0.69 -7.31
CA ASP A 71 -12.68 0.42 -8.25
C ASP A 71 -11.34 0.67 -8.94
N THR A 72 -11.29 1.66 -9.84
CA THR A 72 -10.08 2.11 -10.55
C THR A 72 -10.08 3.62 -10.66
N HIS A 73 -9.03 4.25 -10.17
CA HIS A 73 -8.80 5.69 -10.26
C HIS A 73 -7.46 6.00 -10.94
N ASN A 74 -7.18 7.28 -11.16
CA ASN A 74 -5.94 7.76 -11.78
C ASN A 74 -5.62 7.09 -13.13
N ARG A 75 -6.65 6.82 -13.93
CA ARG A 75 -6.44 6.19 -15.24
C ARG A 75 -5.58 7.07 -16.13
N VAL A 76 -4.57 6.46 -16.74
CA VAL A 76 -3.64 7.11 -17.66
C VAL A 76 -3.84 6.56 -19.06
N ILE A 77 -3.96 7.46 -20.05
CA ILE A 77 -4.12 7.10 -21.46
C ILE A 77 -2.85 7.54 -22.19
N GLY A 78 -2.16 6.59 -22.80
CA GLY A 78 -0.89 6.85 -23.48
C GLY A 78 0.17 7.42 -22.53
N ASN A 79 0.78 8.55 -22.88
CA ASN A 79 1.82 9.22 -22.10
C ASN A 79 1.27 10.41 -21.29
N ASP A 80 -0.02 10.42 -20.97
CA ASP A 80 -0.59 11.46 -20.09
C ASP A 80 -0.29 11.14 -18.62
N TYR A 81 0.92 11.46 -18.20
CA TYR A 81 1.37 11.27 -16.81
C TYR A 81 0.59 12.09 -15.78
N VAL A 82 -0.16 13.14 -16.20
CA VAL A 82 -0.91 14.01 -15.30
C VAL A 82 -2.01 13.24 -14.57
N GLY A 83 -2.65 12.28 -15.23
CA GLY A 83 -3.66 11.41 -14.63
C GLY A 83 -3.15 10.69 -13.37
N GLY A 84 -1.90 10.21 -13.41
CA GLY A 84 -1.26 9.50 -12.29
C GLY A 84 -0.55 10.40 -11.28
N LYS A 85 -0.55 11.73 -11.46
CA LYS A 85 0.13 12.68 -10.57
C LYS A 85 -0.54 12.74 -9.20
N ILE A 86 0.27 12.61 -8.15
CA ILE A 86 -0.14 12.81 -6.75
C ILE A 86 0.84 13.79 -6.11
N GLU A 87 0.31 14.89 -5.59
CA GLU A 87 1.08 15.87 -4.84
C GLU A 87 1.26 15.42 -3.40
N VAL A 88 2.47 15.50 -2.90
CA VAL A 88 2.81 15.13 -1.52
C VAL A 88 2.84 16.40 -0.68
N PRO A 89 1.96 16.54 0.31
CA PRO A 89 1.94 17.71 1.18
C PRO A 89 3.28 17.94 1.88
N ALA A 90 3.67 19.20 2.01
CA ALA A 90 4.84 19.57 2.80
C ALA A 90 4.74 19.03 4.22
N GLY A 91 5.83 18.48 4.74
CA GLY A 91 5.87 17.89 6.08
C GLY A 91 5.33 16.45 6.16
N ASN A 92 5.04 15.79 5.02
CA ASN A 92 4.70 14.37 5.04
C ASN A 92 5.79 13.56 5.77
N LYS A 93 5.38 12.77 6.77
CA LYS A 93 6.31 12.08 7.68
C LYS A 93 7.00 10.88 7.03
N ILE A 94 6.42 10.31 5.98
CA ILE A 94 6.92 9.14 5.26
C ILE A 94 7.73 9.58 4.05
N LEU A 95 7.14 10.43 3.22
CA LEU A 95 7.73 10.89 1.96
C LEU A 95 8.46 12.23 2.17
N LYS A 96 9.48 12.23 3.01
CA LYS A 96 10.25 13.43 3.31
C LYS A 96 10.99 13.91 2.05
N ASN A 97 10.91 15.22 1.77
CA ASN A 97 11.53 15.87 0.62
C ASN A 97 11.03 15.38 -0.76
N VAL A 98 9.89 14.69 -0.78
CA VAL A 98 9.17 14.34 -2.00
C VAL A 98 8.04 15.32 -2.20
N GLN A 99 7.90 15.88 -3.38
CA GLN A 99 6.82 16.82 -3.74
C GLN A 99 5.76 16.16 -4.61
N THR A 100 6.17 15.21 -5.46
CA THR A 100 5.26 14.60 -6.42
C THR A 100 5.64 13.13 -6.63
N ILE A 101 4.64 12.25 -6.59
CA ILE A 101 4.78 10.86 -6.99
C ILE A 101 3.81 10.54 -8.13
N TYR A 102 4.06 9.43 -8.78
CA TYR A 102 3.21 8.89 -9.83
C TYR A 102 2.64 7.54 -9.40
N GLN A 103 1.32 7.43 -9.42
CA GLN A 103 0.58 6.17 -9.32
C GLN A 103 -0.61 6.21 -10.25
N LYS A 104 -0.70 5.25 -11.15
CA LYS A 104 -1.83 5.10 -12.08
C LYS A 104 -2.64 3.86 -11.71
N GLU A 105 -3.91 3.87 -12.12
CA GLU A 105 -4.77 2.69 -12.02
C GLU A 105 -4.79 2.13 -10.58
N VAL A 106 -5.14 2.99 -9.63
CA VAL A 106 -5.16 2.67 -8.21
C VAL A 106 -6.58 2.32 -7.75
N CYS A 107 -6.75 1.33 -6.88
CA CYS A 107 -7.99 1.22 -6.13
C CYS A 107 -8.02 2.23 -4.98
N SER A 108 -9.21 2.73 -4.65
CA SER A 108 -9.39 3.59 -3.50
C SER A 108 -9.39 2.79 -2.19
N ILE A 109 -9.05 3.48 -1.09
CA ILE A 109 -9.03 2.89 0.25
C ILE A 109 -10.04 3.61 1.13
N ALA A 110 -11.00 2.87 1.69
CA ALA A 110 -11.81 3.37 2.77
C ALA A 110 -11.14 3.10 4.11
N VAL A 111 -11.12 4.09 5.01
CA VAL A 111 -10.47 3.99 6.31
C VAL A 111 -11.46 4.21 7.44
N LYS A 112 -11.36 3.38 8.48
CA LYS A 112 -12.06 3.55 9.77
C LYS A 112 -11.08 3.27 10.90
N ALA A 113 -11.33 3.83 12.09
CA ALA A 113 -10.47 3.56 13.23
C ALA A 113 -10.19 2.05 13.42
N PRO A 114 -8.95 1.62 13.68
CA PRO A 114 -7.79 2.45 14.03
C PRO A 114 -6.97 2.96 12.83
N ALA A 115 -7.39 2.70 11.58
CA ALA A 115 -6.69 3.18 10.41
C ALA A 115 -6.78 4.71 10.26
N GLN A 116 -5.77 5.27 9.61
CA GLN A 116 -5.64 6.70 9.32
C GLN A 116 -5.13 6.89 7.90
N THR A 117 -5.61 7.93 7.22
CA THR A 117 -5.07 8.37 5.93
C THR A 117 -3.68 8.97 6.11
N LEU A 118 -2.74 8.55 5.26
CA LEU A 118 -1.38 9.09 5.19
C LEU A 118 -1.15 10.00 3.99
N LEU A 119 -1.81 9.70 2.88
CA LEU A 119 -1.76 10.48 1.65
C LEU A 119 -3.08 10.33 0.90
N SER A 120 -3.58 11.43 0.35
CA SER A 120 -4.76 11.43 -0.52
C SER A 120 -4.56 12.37 -1.72
N LYS A 121 -5.34 12.14 -2.78
CA LYS A 121 -5.53 13.03 -3.93
C LYS A 121 -7.00 13.46 -3.93
N GLY A 122 -7.28 14.64 -3.41
CA GLY A 122 -8.67 15.01 -3.08
C GLY A 122 -9.25 14.00 -2.06
N ASP A 123 -10.40 13.44 -2.35
CA ASP A 123 -11.08 12.43 -1.51
C ASP A 123 -10.52 11.01 -1.69
N LEU A 124 -9.71 10.78 -2.71
CA LEU A 124 -9.08 9.48 -2.97
C LEU A 124 -7.97 9.22 -1.97
N VAL A 125 -8.18 8.31 -1.02
CA VAL A 125 -7.11 7.83 -0.13
C VAL A 125 -6.18 6.92 -0.91
N VAL A 126 -4.90 7.31 -0.97
CA VAL A 126 -3.84 6.61 -1.71
C VAL A 126 -2.99 5.76 -0.78
N PHE A 127 -2.63 6.31 0.40
CA PHE A 127 -1.91 5.59 1.44
C PHE A 127 -2.68 5.64 2.75
N ALA A 128 -2.74 4.49 3.40
CA ALA A 128 -3.31 4.33 4.74
C ALA A 128 -2.32 3.65 5.68
N THR A 129 -2.50 3.84 6.97
CA THR A 129 -1.76 3.14 8.03
C THR A 129 -2.67 2.80 9.19
N ALA A 130 -2.31 1.76 9.93
CA ALA A 130 -2.95 1.43 11.21
C ALA A 130 -1.91 1.02 12.25
N LYS A 131 -2.16 1.35 13.51
CA LYS A 131 -1.41 0.87 14.68
C LYS A 131 -2.24 -0.13 15.45
N ILE A 132 -1.74 -1.36 15.60
CA ILE A 132 -2.40 -2.44 16.32
C ILE A 132 -1.44 -3.02 17.34
N GLY A 133 -1.71 -2.81 18.61
CA GLY A 133 -0.81 -3.24 19.68
C GLY A 133 0.59 -2.63 19.49
N LYS A 134 1.60 -3.47 19.27
CA LYS A 134 2.98 -3.02 19.04
C LYS A 134 3.33 -2.89 17.55
N GLY A 135 2.45 -3.33 16.65
CA GLY A 135 2.73 -3.40 15.21
C GLY A 135 2.13 -2.26 14.40
N THR A 136 2.45 -2.28 13.13
CA THR A 136 2.06 -1.27 12.16
C THR A 136 1.62 -1.92 10.85
N VAL A 137 0.58 -1.37 10.24
CA VAL A 137 0.18 -1.70 8.86
C VAL A 137 0.38 -0.47 7.98
N PHE A 138 0.90 -0.67 6.79
CA PHE A 138 0.89 0.28 5.68
C PHE A 138 0.11 -0.32 4.52
N ALA A 139 -0.70 0.46 3.85
CA ALA A 139 -1.48 0.03 2.69
C ALA A 139 -1.48 1.09 1.58
N THR A 140 -1.45 0.61 0.34
CA THR A 140 -1.67 1.41 -0.88
C THR A 140 -2.45 0.60 -1.90
N GLY A 141 -3.25 1.28 -2.72
CA GLY A 141 -4.10 0.66 -3.75
C GLY A 141 -3.39 0.38 -5.08
N ASP A 142 -2.06 0.48 -5.12
CA ASP A 142 -1.25 0.27 -6.32
C ASP A 142 0.21 -0.05 -5.95
N PRO A 143 0.80 -1.12 -6.49
CA PRO A 143 2.20 -1.47 -6.24
C PRO A 143 3.22 -0.62 -7.01
N TRP A 144 2.80 0.26 -7.92
CA TRP A 144 3.62 1.02 -8.85
C TRP A 144 4.74 1.87 -8.22
N LEU A 145 4.69 2.09 -6.92
CA LEU A 145 5.78 2.74 -6.19
C LEU A 145 7.10 1.92 -6.21
N TYR A 146 7.02 0.61 -6.46
CA TYR A 146 8.13 -0.34 -6.38
C TYR A 146 8.34 -1.17 -7.65
N ASN A 147 7.93 -0.66 -8.81
CA ASN A 147 8.14 -1.32 -10.09
C ASN A 147 8.99 -0.48 -11.06
N GLU A 148 8.79 -0.64 -12.37
CA GLU A 148 9.53 0.03 -13.43
C GLU A 148 9.47 1.57 -13.39
N TYR A 149 8.53 2.14 -12.63
CA TYR A 149 8.42 3.60 -12.46
C TYR A 149 9.36 4.16 -11.39
N THR A 150 10.10 3.33 -10.68
CA THR A 150 11.00 3.78 -9.60
C THR A 150 12.39 4.17 -10.07
N ASP A 151 12.85 3.66 -11.21
CA ASP A 151 14.23 3.87 -11.66
C ASP A 151 14.45 5.15 -12.50
N GLY A 152 13.39 5.92 -12.74
CA GLY A 152 13.44 7.19 -13.47
C GLY A 152 13.54 7.08 -14.99
N ARG A 153 13.56 5.86 -15.57
CA ARG A 153 13.65 5.68 -17.03
C ARG A 153 12.34 5.96 -17.75
N MET A 154 11.21 5.70 -17.09
CA MET A 154 9.89 5.77 -17.70
C MET A 154 9.09 7.01 -17.33
N LEU A 155 9.51 7.74 -16.30
CA LEU A 155 8.78 8.91 -15.81
C LEU A 155 9.54 10.22 -16.08
N PRO A 156 8.81 11.32 -16.36
CA PRO A 156 9.39 12.66 -16.31
C PRO A 156 10.05 12.94 -14.94
N ALA A 157 11.13 13.73 -14.96
CA ALA A 157 11.97 14.02 -13.78
C ALA A 157 11.23 14.70 -12.61
N ILE A 158 10.03 15.23 -12.84
CA ILE A 158 9.20 15.81 -11.77
C ILE A 158 8.65 14.76 -10.80
N TYR A 159 8.59 13.49 -11.20
CA TYR A 159 8.09 12.40 -10.36
C TYR A 159 9.24 11.76 -9.58
N GLN A 160 9.10 11.77 -8.27
CA GLN A 160 10.15 11.36 -7.32
C GLN A 160 9.85 9.97 -6.73
N ASN A 161 9.42 9.01 -7.56
CA ASN A 161 9.05 7.66 -7.11
C ASN A 161 10.21 6.92 -6.43
N ALA A 162 11.44 7.05 -6.94
CA ALA A 162 12.61 6.44 -6.32
C ALA A 162 12.88 6.98 -4.89
N GLU A 163 12.76 8.29 -4.71
CA GLU A 163 12.96 8.91 -3.39
C GLU A 163 11.80 8.56 -2.45
N ALA A 164 10.57 8.49 -2.97
CA ALA A 164 9.40 8.05 -2.24
C ALA A 164 9.55 6.61 -1.74
N ALA A 165 10.01 5.69 -2.60
CA ALA A 165 10.29 4.30 -2.25
C ALA A 165 11.34 4.19 -1.13
N LYS A 166 12.46 4.93 -1.25
CA LYS A 166 13.49 4.99 -0.20
C LYS A 166 12.93 5.55 1.13
N GLY A 167 12.08 6.57 1.04
CA GLY A 167 11.42 7.17 2.21
C GLY A 167 10.51 6.17 2.92
N LEU A 168 9.69 5.44 2.16
CA LEU A 168 8.78 4.42 2.69
C LEU A 168 9.56 3.28 3.36
N VAL A 169 10.62 2.75 2.73
CA VAL A 169 11.44 1.70 3.33
C VAL A 169 12.05 2.14 4.66
N LYS A 170 12.63 3.36 4.72
CA LYS A 170 13.16 3.90 5.98
C LYS A 170 12.08 4.03 7.05
N TRP A 171 10.89 4.49 6.67
CA TRP A 171 9.78 4.59 7.61
C TRP A 171 9.34 3.21 8.11
N LEU A 172 9.16 2.22 7.22
CA LEU A 172 8.79 0.85 7.60
C LEU A 172 9.79 0.24 8.59
N ILE A 173 11.10 0.40 8.34
CA ILE A 173 12.15 -0.07 9.26
C ILE A 173 12.03 0.62 10.61
N SER A 174 11.71 1.92 10.64
CA SER A 174 11.54 2.67 11.89
C SER A 174 10.31 2.24 12.71
N GLN A 175 9.38 1.49 12.10
CA GLN A 175 8.20 0.95 12.80
C GLN A 175 8.47 -0.37 13.51
N ILE A 176 9.61 -1.03 13.25
CA ILE A 176 9.99 -2.28 13.92
C ILE A 176 10.24 -1.97 15.40
N PRO A 177 9.56 -2.66 16.34
CA PRO A 177 9.78 -2.44 17.77
C PRO A 177 11.23 -2.77 18.16
N VAL A 178 11.85 -1.87 18.92
CA VAL A 178 13.17 -2.16 19.51
C VAL A 178 13.02 -3.29 20.51
N LYS A 179 13.72 -4.41 20.28
CA LYS A 179 13.81 -5.49 21.27
C LYS A 179 14.53 -4.92 22.49
N LYS A 180 13.81 -4.84 23.59
CA LYS A 180 14.41 -4.55 24.90
C LYS A 180 15.09 -5.80 25.44
#